data_a02b5ecedc486631ac6993c7260ef515
#
_entry.id   a02b5ecedc486631ac6993c7260ef515
#
_cell.length_a   1.000
_cell.length_b   1.000
_cell.length_c   1.000
_cell.angle_alpha   90.00
_cell.angle_beta   90.00
_cell.angle_gamma   90.00
#
_symmetry.space_group_name_H-M   'P 1'
#
loop_
_entity.id
_entity.type
_entity.pdbx_description
1 polymer ?
#
loop_
_entity_poly.entity_id
_entity_poly.type
_entity_poly.pdbx_seq_one_letter_code
_entity_poly.pdbx_strand_id
1 'polypeptide(L)'
;MIKNKIILLFILFQSVLVSCNKYTVHNTDDQVGISKVTHYVVLNLIGNPFESVVVGGNYQDPGATAAENGAPVDYSVSGSVDFNEPGIYDLVYSAVNKDGYTSSITRKIAVIPGADDPSKNISGTYANVGSAALTADITKVAPGVYYTSNCWGGGSTAVIQAYFFCTDGINITIPEQSSAAGRMNGSG
;
A
#
# COMPACT_ATOMS: atom_id res chain seq x y z
N MET A 1 -6.72 79.81 -7.76
CA MET A 1 -6.48 78.75 -6.78
C MET A 1 -7.34 77.53 -6.96
N ILE A 2 -8.57 77.56 -7.43
CA ILE A 2 -9.48 76.45 -7.57
C ILE A 2 -9.10 75.48 -8.73
N LYS A 3 -8.63 76.02 -9.86
CA LYS A 3 -8.20 75.21 -11.04
C LYS A 3 -7.08 74.23 -10.74
N ASN A 4 -6.08 74.66 -9.92
CA ASN A 4 -4.96 73.77 -9.58
C ASN A 4 -5.37 72.64 -8.62
N LYS A 5 -6.35 72.86 -7.74
CA LYS A 5 -6.89 71.79 -6.86
C LYS A 5 -7.69 70.75 -7.61
N ILE A 6 -8.43 71.15 -8.69
CA ILE A 6 -9.18 70.21 -9.52
C ILE A 6 -8.23 69.37 -10.36
N ILE A 7 -7.15 69.92 -10.89
CA ILE A 7 -6.14 69.16 -11.63
C ILE A 7 -5.42 68.16 -10.71
N LEU A 8 -5.09 68.55 -9.50
CA LEU A 8 -4.46 67.66 -8.51
C LEU A 8 -5.39 66.50 -8.12
N LEU A 9 -6.70 66.76 -7.97
CA LEU A 9 -7.70 65.75 -7.64
C LEU A 9 -7.90 64.77 -8.82
N PHE A 10 -7.82 65.24 -10.07
CA PHE A 10 -7.92 64.41 -11.26
C PHE A 10 -6.73 63.49 -11.47
N ILE A 11 -5.51 63.96 -11.13
CA ILE A 11 -4.28 63.17 -11.18
C ILE A 11 -4.31 62.10 -10.06
N LEU A 12 -4.80 62.42 -8.86
CA LEU A 12 -4.93 61.47 -7.77
C LEU A 12 -5.98 60.38 -8.08
N PHE A 13 -7.07 60.69 -8.81
CA PHE A 13 -8.09 59.74 -9.20
C PHE A 13 -7.63 58.79 -10.32
N GLN A 14 -6.74 59.22 -11.20
CA GLN A 14 -6.14 58.35 -12.22
C GLN A 14 -5.14 57.35 -11.67
N SER A 15 -4.47 57.62 -10.55
CA SER A 15 -3.49 56.71 -9.95
C SER A 15 -4.17 55.50 -9.25
N VAL A 16 -5.48 55.55 -8.97
CA VAL A 16 -6.24 54.45 -8.36
C VAL A 16 -6.71 53.39 -9.38
N LEU A 17 -6.69 53.71 -10.69
CA LEU A 17 -7.19 52.82 -11.73
C LEU A 17 -6.16 51.84 -12.30
N VAL A 18 -4.91 51.91 -11.88
CA VAL A 18 -3.82 51.06 -12.45
C VAL A 18 -3.49 49.83 -11.57
N SER A 19 -4.24 49.57 -10.48
CA SER A 19 -3.96 48.45 -9.58
C SER A 19 -4.89 47.27 -9.82
N CYS A 20 -5.11 46.88 -11.05
CA CYS A 20 -5.64 45.55 -11.34
C CYS A 20 -4.65 44.80 -12.24
N ASN A 21 -3.59 44.24 -11.66
CA ASN A 21 -2.82 43.24 -12.34
C ASN A 21 -3.75 42.05 -12.55
N LYS A 22 -4.23 41.87 -13.80
CA LYS A 22 -4.80 40.58 -14.21
C LYS A 22 -3.69 39.54 -14.08
N TYR A 23 -3.71 38.79 -12.99
CA TYR A 23 -2.93 37.57 -12.93
C TYR A 23 -3.47 36.66 -14.04
N THR A 24 -2.72 36.50 -15.11
CA THR A 24 -2.99 35.43 -16.07
C THR A 24 -2.69 34.13 -15.33
N VAL A 25 -3.75 33.39 -15.01
CA VAL A 25 -3.63 32.05 -14.43
C VAL A 25 -3.12 31.14 -15.55
N HIS A 26 -1.84 30.80 -15.50
CA HIS A 26 -1.28 29.76 -16.35
C HIS A 26 -1.54 28.42 -15.69
N ASN A 27 -2.46 27.65 -16.25
CA ASN A 27 -2.63 26.25 -15.90
C ASN A 27 -1.68 25.45 -16.80
N THR A 28 -0.63 24.92 -16.24
CA THR A 28 0.26 23.93 -16.87
C THR A 28 0.09 22.60 -16.14
N ASP A 29 0.65 21.51 -16.67
CA ASP A 29 0.61 20.20 -16.02
C ASP A 29 1.19 20.22 -14.60
N ASP A 30 2.07 21.19 -14.31
CA ASP A 30 2.74 21.36 -13.01
C ASP A 30 2.18 22.51 -12.15
N GLN A 31 1.21 23.30 -12.63
CA GLN A 31 0.68 24.45 -11.88
C GLN A 31 -0.81 24.66 -12.10
N VAL A 32 -1.51 24.94 -11.02
CA VAL A 32 -2.89 25.46 -11.03
C VAL A 32 -2.87 26.83 -10.36
N GLY A 33 -3.02 27.88 -11.17
CA GLY A 33 -2.85 29.25 -10.70
C GLY A 33 -1.42 29.53 -10.25
N ILE A 34 -1.25 29.86 -8.96
CA ILE A 34 0.05 30.07 -8.31
C ILE A 34 0.52 28.82 -7.54
N SER A 35 -0.30 27.77 -7.49
CA SER A 35 -0.02 26.57 -6.73
C SER A 35 0.68 25.54 -7.61
N LYS A 36 1.78 24.97 -7.10
CA LYS A 36 2.48 23.85 -7.75
C LYS A 36 1.68 22.57 -7.55
N VAL A 37 1.48 21.82 -8.62
CA VAL A 37 0.90 20.47 -8.57
C VAL A 37 2.02 19.47 -8.32
N THR A 38 1.88 18.67 -7.27
CA THR A 38 2.80 17.56 -6.97
C THR A 38 2.27 16.28 -7.59
N HIS A 39 3.08 15.62 -8.41
CA HIS A 39 2.80 14.30 -8.95
C HIS A 39 3.54 13.27 -8.11
N TYR A 40 2.80 12.31 -7.54
CA TYR A 40 3.40 11.19 -6.82
C TYR A 40 3.81 10.09 -7.78
N VAL A 41 4.85 9.33 -7.40
CA VAL A 41 5.25 8.16 -8.17
C VAL A 41 4.18 7.08 -8.03
N VAL A 42 3.78 6.51 -9.15
CA VAL A 42 2.93 5.31 -9.22
C VAL A 42 3.85 4.10 -9.36
N LEU A 43 3.80 3.20 -8.38
CA LEU A 43 4.52 1.93 -8.36
C LEU A 43 3.54 0.79 -8.65
N ASN A 44 3.91 -0.12 -9.55
CA ASN A 44 3.14 -1.33 -9.85
C ASN A 44 4.07 -2.55 -9.78
N LEU A 45 3.68 -3.57 -9.00
CA LEU A 45 4.41 -4.83 -8.96
C LEU A 45 4.25 -5.58 -10.30
N ILE A 46 5.33 -6.19 -10.78
CA ILE A 46 5.28 -7.15 -11.87
C ILE A 46 4.98 -8.52 -11.25
N GLY A 47 3.89 -9.19 -11.68
CA GLY A 47 3.41 -10.43 -11.07
C GLY A 47 2.53 -10.20 -9.82
N ASN A 48 2.40 -11.22 -8.98
CA ASN A 48 1.48 -11.18 -7.85
C ASN A 48 2.05 -10.38 -6.66
N PRO A 49 1.20 -9.70 -5.88
CA PRO A 49 1.63 -8.99 -4.68
C PRO A 49 1.92 -9.93 -3.49
N PHE A 50 1.45 -11.17 -3.55
CA PHE A 50 1.71 -12.22 -2.58
C PHE A 50 2.15 -13.49 -3.30
N GLU A 51 3.34 -14.01 -2.97
CA GLU A 51 3.91 -15.22 -3.55
C GLU A 51 4.31 -16.20 -2.45
N SER A 52 4.42 -17.48 -2.79
CA SER A 52 4.94 -18.48 -1.86
C SER A 52 6.02 -19.32 -2.50
N VAL A 53 6.97 -19.75 -1.69
CA VAL A 53 8.06 -20.66 -2.05
C VAL A 53 8.25 -21.66 -0.92
N VAL A 54 8.55 -22.90 -1.28
CA VAL A 54 8.84 -23.94 -0.28
C VAL A 54 10.21 -23.66 0.36
N VAL A 55 10.34 -23.94 1.65
CA VAL A 55 11.62 -23.82 2.38
C VAL A 55 12.76 -24.51 1.65
N GLY A 56 13.91 -23.85 1.53
CA GLY A 56 15.05 -24.30 0.72
C GLY A 56 14.88 -24.09 -0.78
N GLY A 57 13.71 -23.56 -1.22
CA GLY A 57 13.46 -23.25 -2.64
C GLY A 57 14.17 -21.99 -3.12
N ASN A 58 14.00 -21.71 -4.38
CA ASN A 58 14.52 -20.49 -5.03
C ASN A 58 13.37 -19.62 -5.54
N TYR A 59 13.48 -18.33 -5.31
CA TYR A 59 12.54 -17.32 -5.80
C TYR A 59 13.33 -16.21 -6.50
N GLN A 60 12.90 -15.87 -7.70
CA GLN A 60 13.42 -14.72 -8.41
C GLN A 60 12.34 -13.65 -8.46
N ASP A 61 12.61 -12.53 -7.81
CA ASP A 61 11.69 -11.41 -7.79
C ASP A 61 11.57 -10.76 -9.17
N PRO A 62 10.35 -10.67 -9.76
CA PRO A 62 10.15 -10.04 -11.05
C PRO A 62 10.23 -8.51 -11.00
N GLY A 63 10.28 -7.90 -9.80
CA GLY A 63 10.42 -6.46 -9.62
C GLY A 63 9.10 -5.68 -9.74
N ALA A 64 9.26 -4.39 -10.05
CA ALA A 64 8.16 -3.44 -10.19
C ALA A 64 8.41 -2.46 -11.34
N THR A 65 7.41 -1.67 -11.69
CA THR A 65 7.54 -0.46 -12.49
C THR A 65 7.27 0.76 -11.64
N ALA A 66 7.94 1.87 -11.91
CA ALA A 66 7.73 3.14 -11.25
C ALA A 66 7.64 4.27 -12.28
N ALA A 67 6.66 5.17 -12.14
CA ALA A 67 6.49 6.30 -13.04
C ALA A 67 5.96 7.53 -12.29
N GLU A 68 6.51 8.72 -12.60
CA GLU A 68 5.99 10.03 -12.18
C GLU A 68 5.38 10.72 -13.40
N ASN A 69 4.10 11.06 -13.34
CA ASN A 69 3.37 11.68 -14.45
C ASN A 69 3.58 10.97 -15.81
N GLY A 70 3.61 9.61 -15.77
CA GLY A 70 3.83 8.76 -16.93
C GLY A 70 5.29 8.58 -17.37
N ALA A 71 6.23 9.34 -16.82
CA ALA A 71 7.67 9.19 -17.09
C ALA A 71 8.29 8.14 -16.15
N PRO A 72 9.07 7.17 -16.65
CA PRO A 72 9.75 6.20 -15.79
C PRO A 72 10.70 6.87 -14.81
N VAL A 73 10.73 6.35 -13.57
CA VAL A 73 11.67 6.77 -12.52
C VAL A 73 12.30 5.54 -11.87
N ASP A 74 13.49 5.73 -11.30
CA ASP A 74 14.17 4.68 -10.57
C ASP A 74 13.47 4.36 -9.25
N TYR A 75 13.55 3.10 -8.82
CA TYR A 75 13.09 2.67 -7.51
C TYR A 75 14.17 1.85 -6.79
N SER A 76 14.06 1.77 -5.48
CA SER A 76 14.87 0.91 -4.63
C SER A 76 14.04 -0.21 -4.04
N VAL A 77 14.66 -1.33 -3.71
CA VAL A 77 14.04 -2.45 -3.00
C VAL A 77 14.73 -2.64 -1.66
N SER A 78 13.95 -2.77 -0.60
CA SER A 78 14.43 -3.07 0.75
C SER A 78 13.70 -4.28 1.33
N GLY A 79 14.30 -4.91 2.34
CA GLY A 79 13.87 -6.19 2.87
C GLY A 79 14.73 -7.33 2.35
N SER A 80 14.61 -8.47 3.01
CA SER A 80 15.30 -9.72 2.64
C SER A 80 14.42 -10.91 2.95
N VAL A 81 14.58 -11.99 2.21
CA VAL A 81 13.87 -13.25 2.41
C VAL A 81 14.87 -14.29 2.86
N ASP A 82 14.64 -14.91 4.02
CA ASP A 82 15.38 -16.11 4.41
C ASP A 82 14.63 -17.35 3.90
N PHE A 83 15.15 -17.94 2.83
CA PHE A 83 14.53 -19.12 2.21
C PHE A 83 14.70 -20.41 3.05
N ASN A 84 15.48 -20.39 4.12
CA ASN A 84 15.69 -21.55 4.99
C ASN A 84 14.77 -21.53 6.21
N GLU A 85 14.08 -20.42 6.47
CA GLU A 85 13.20 -20.26 7.63
C GLU A 85 11.76 -20.00 7.18
N PRO A 86 10.79 -20.85 7.55
CA PRO A 86 9.38 -20.59 7.27
C PRO A 86 8.90 -19.28 7.89
N GLY A 87 8.31 -18.42 7.05
CA GLY A 87 7.91 -17.08 7.48
C GLY A 87 7.24 -16.28 6.39
N ILE A 88 6.81 -15.07 6.72
CA ILE A 88 6.31 -14.08 5.76
C ILE A 88 7.26 -12.90 5.75
N TYR A 89 7.82 -12.61 4.60
CA TYR A 89 8.84 -11.61 4.38
C TYR A 89 8.30 -10.51 3.48
N ASP A 90 8.66 -9.27 3.77
CA ASP A 90 8.26 -8.10 3.00
C ASP A 90 9.43 -7.60 2.14
N LEU A 91 9.18 -7.47 0.83
CA LEU A 91 10.02 -6.71 -0.08
C LEU A 91 9.31 -5.38 -0.39
N VAL A 92 9.91 -4.28 0.06
CA VAL A 92 9.35 -2.94 -0.07
C VAL A 92 10.05 -2.21 -1.21
N TYR A 93 9.28 -1.86 -2.24
CA TYR A 93 9.72 -1.05 -3.36
C TYR A 93 9.40 0.40 -3.07
N SER A 94 10.37 1.28 -3.19
CA SER A 94 10.23 2.70 -2.87
C SER A 94 10.83 3.57 -3.97
N ALA A 95 10.13 4.63 -4.34
CA ALA A 95 10.60 5.64 -5.28
C ALA A 95 10.28 7.04 -4.77
N VAL A 96 11.13 8.00 -5.12
CA VAL A 96 11.00 9.39 -4.70
C VAL A 96 10.68 10.25 -5.92
N ASN A 97 9.66 11.10 -5.83
CA ASN A 97 9.32 12.01 -6.91
C ASN A 97 10.28 13.23 -6.94
N LYS A 98 10.17 14.06 -7.97
CA LYS A 98 10.98 15.29 -8.13
C LYS A 98 10.82 16.30 -6.98
N ASP A 99 9.74 16.19 -6.20
CA ASP A 99 9.43 17.07 -5.08
C ASP A 99 9.92 16.52 -3.73
N GLY A 100 10.55 15.32 -3.72
CA GLY A 100 11.11 14.68 -2.53
C GLY A 100 10.12 13.81 -1.76
N TYR A 101 8.91 13.54 -2.29
CA TYR A 101 7.94 12.65 -1.64
C TYR A 101 8.16 11.21 -2.06
N THR A 102 8.16 10.32 -1.08
CA THR A 102 8.32 8.88 -1.28
C THR A 102 6.98 8.20 -1.48
N SER A 103 6.90 7.35 -2.49
CA SER A 103 5.83 6.35 -2.68
C SER A 103 6.41 4.96 -2.45
N SER A 104 5.62 4.03 -1.90
CA SER A 104 6.07 2.65 -1.70
C SER A 104 4.95 1.65 -1.94
N ILE A 105 5.34 0.42 -2.33
CA ILE A 105 4.46 -0.75 -2.46
C ILE A 105 5.20 -1.98 -1.95
N THR A 106 4.48 -2.95 -1.36
CA THR A 106 5.09 -4.13 -0.74
C THR A 106 4.66 -5.39 -1.47
N ARG A 107 5.61 -6.28 -1.75
CA ARG A 107 5.38 -7.67 -2.09
C ARG A 107 5.64 -8.54 -0.86
N LYS A 108 4.73 -9.46 -0.59
CA LYS A 108 4.92 -10.47 0.48
C LYS A 108 5.38 -11.78 -0.13
N ILE A 109 6.43 -12.34 0.45
CA ILE A 109 6.95 -13.66 0.11
C ILE A 109 6.77 -14.57 1.32
N ALA A 110 5.95 -15.60 1.16
CA ALA A 110 5.80 -16.63 2.16
C ALA A 110 6.76 -17.77 1.88
N VAL A 111 7.66 -18.08 2.84
CA VAL A 111 8.44 -19.31 2.82
C VAL A 111 7.63 -20.36 3.59
N ILE A 112 7.06 -21.32 2.86
CA ILE A 112 6.16 -22.32 3.42
C ILE A 112 6.90 -23.62 3.78
N PRO A 113 6.46 -24.35 4.83
CA PRO A 113 7.21 -25.51 5.35
C PRO A 113 7.18 -26.72 4.40
N GLY A 114 6.28 -26.78 3.44
CA GLY A 114 6.14 -27.88 2.49
C GLY A 114 5.36 -27.48 1.25
N ALA A 115 5.32 -28.36 0.24
CA ALA A 115 4.59 -28.11 -0.99
C ALA A 115 3.07 -28.10 -0.73
N ASP A 116 2.40 -27.14 -1.35
CA ASP A 116 0.93 -27.05 -1.31
C ASP A 116 0.28 -28.19 -2.09
N ASP A 117 -0.73 -28.82 -1.50
CA ASP A 117 -1.63 -29.73 -2.20
C ASP A 117 -2.82 -28.92 -2.75
N PRO A 118 -2.89 -28.65 -4.05
CA PRO A 118 -3.95 -27.83 -4.62
C PRO A 118 -5.34 -28.44 -4.51
N SER A 119 -5.43 -29.74 -4.23
CA SER A 119 -6.72 -30.43 -4.00
C SER A 119 -7.31 -30.13 -2.60
N LYS A 120 -6.50 -29.56 -1.70
CA LYS A 120 -6.84 -29.30 -0.29
C LYS A 120 -7.06 -27.79 -0.06
N ASN A 121 -8.07 -27.22 -0.65
CA ASN A 121 -8.42 -25.82 -0.45
C ASN A 121 -9.40 -25.67 0.72
N ILE A 122 -8.98 -24.95 1.76
CA ILE A 122 -9.76 -24.69 2.97
C ILE A 122 -10.37 -23.27 2.99
N SER A 123 -10.44 -22.58 1.83
CA SER A 123 -11.12 -21.28 1.75
C SER A 123 -12.63 -21.46 2.03
N GLY A 124 -13.20 -20.51 2.76
CA GLY A 124 -14.62 -20.52 3.09
C GLY A 124 -14.95 -19.63 4.29
N THR A 125 -16.23 -19.57 4.62
CA THR A 125 -16.72 -18.90 5.83
C THR A 125 -16.92 -19.94 6.92
N TYR A 126 -16.28 -19.74 8.06
CA TYR A 126 -16.32 -20.63 9.21
C TYR A 126 -17.01 -19.94 10.38
N ALA A 127 -17.90 -20.65 11.03
CA ALA A 127 -18.58 -20.17 12.23
C ALA A 127 -17.92 -20.74 13.50
N ASN A 128 -17.92 -19.97 14.56
CA ASN A 128 -17.49 -20.45 15.88
C ASN A 128 -18.47 -21.54 16.39
N VAL A 129 -17.93 -22.63 16.92
CA VAL A 129 -18.73 -23.76 17.42
C VAL A 129 -19.71 -23.33 18.53
N GLY A 130 -19.34 -22.33 19.35
CA GLY A 130 -20.18 -21.81 20.44
C GLY A 130 -21.14 -20.71 20.02
N SER A 131 -21.01 -20.13 18.81
CA SER A 131 -21.87 -19.05 18.35
C SER A 131 -21.81 -18.89 16.82
N ALA A 132 -22.86 -19.33 16.15
CA ALA A 132 -22.97 -19.24 14.69
C ALA A 132 -22.96 -17.78 14.14
N ALA A 133 -23.17 -16.78 15.00
CA ALA A 133 -23.09 -15.38 14.64
C ALA A 133 -21.64 -14.85 14.55
N LEU A 134 -20.67 -15.60 15.10
CA LEU A 134 -19.27 -15.26 15.08
C LEU A 134 -18.59 -16.03 13.95
N THR A 135 -18.33 -15.35 12.84
CA THR A 135 -17.74 -15.96 11.65
C THR A 135 -16.39 -15.38 11.32
N ALA A 136 -15.57 -16.16 10.60
CA ALA A 136 -14.32 -15.76 9.98
C ALA A 136 -14.28 -16.24 8.54
N ASP A 137 -13.83 -15.40 7.64
CA ASP A 137 -13.56 -15.78 6.27
C ASP A 137 -12.11 -16.19 6.13
N ILE A 138 -11.89 -17.35 5.52
CA ILE A 138 -10.57 -17.88 5.16
C ILE A 138 -10.42 -17.78 3.65
N THR A 139 -9.37 -17.13 3.19
CA THR A 139 -9.09 -16.93 1.76
C THR A 139 -7.68 -17.43 1.44
N LYS A 140 -7.54 -18.26 0.40
CA LYS A 140 -6.23 -18.66 -0.13
C LYS A 140 -5.63 -17.47 -0.86
N VAL A 141 -4.45 -16.98 -0.43
CA VAL A 141 -3.77 -15.81 -0.99
C VAL A 141 -2.58 -16.19 -1.87
N ALA A 142 -1.99 -17.36 -1.62
CA ALA A 142 -0.94 -17.98 -2.43
C ALA A 142 -0.95 -19.50 -2.19
N PRO A 143 -0.25 -20.31 -2.99
CA PRO A 143 -0.10 -21.74 -2.72
C PRO A 143 0.32 -22.00 -1.27
N GLY A 144 -0.47 -22.80 -0.53
CA GLY A 144 -0.22 -23.15 0.88
C GLY A 144 -0.37 -22.02 1.89
N VAL A 145 -0.80 -20.81 1.45
CA VAL A 145 -0.95 -19.63 2.31
C VAL A 145 -2.38 -19.14 2.32
N TYR A 146 -2.87 -18.93 3.51
CA TYR A 146 -4.23 -18.46 3.74
C TYR A 146 -4.23 -17.20 4.60
N TYR A 147 -5.25 -16.39 4.40
CA TYR A 147 -5.57 -15.24 5.23
C TYR A 147 -6.89 -15.49 5.95
N THR A 148 -6.96 -15.19 7.23
CA THR A 148 -8.22 -15.16 7.97
C THR A 148 -8.60 -13.74 8.34
N SER A 149 -9.86 -13.40 8.10
CA SER A 149 -10.41 -12.09 8.44
C SER A 149 -10.51 -11.89 9.97
N ASN A 150 -10.63 -12.97 10.74
CA ASN A 150 -10.70 -12.94 12.19
C ASN A 150 -10.35 -14.33 12.80
N CYS A 151 -9.13 -14.55 13.20
CA CYS A 151 -8.71 -15.82 13.81
C CYS A 151 -9.25 -16.04 15.25
N TRP A 152 -9.73 -14.97 15.90
CA TRP A 152 -10.28 -15.10 17.26
C TRP A 152 -11.74 -15.57 17.26
N GLY A 153 -12.47 -15.41 16.15
CA GLY A 153 -13.90 -15.76 16.09
C GLY A 153 -14.74 -15.04 17.16
N GLY A 154 -14.18 -14.02 17.79
CA GLY A 154 -14.84 -13.23 18.82
C GLY A 154 -15.66 -12.11 18.22
N GLY A 155 -16.64 -11.60 18.99
CA GLY A 155 -17.47 -10.48 18.57
C GLY A 155 -16.69 -9.22 18.22
N SER A 156 -17.39 -8.20 17.79
CA SER A 156 -16.94 -6.99 17.14
C SER A 156 -15.84 -6.14 17.83
N THR A 157 -15.40 -6.49 19.03
CA THR A 157 -14.44 -5.70 19.81
C THR A 157 -12.99 -6.08 19.59
N ALA A 158 -12.69 -7.25 18.99
CA ALA A 158 -11.33 -7.69 18.71
C ALA A 158 -11.30 -8.51 17.40
N VAL A 159 -11.13 -7.82 16.28
CA VAL A 159 -10.89 -8.45 14.98
C VAL A 159 -9.38 -8.68 14.85
N ILE A 160 -8.95 -9.94 14.84
CA ILE A 160 -7.56 -10.33 14.70
C ILE A 160 -7.37 -11.02 13.37
N GLN A 161 -6.81 -10.30 12.43
CA GLN A 161 -6.46 -10.80 11.10
C GLN A 161 -5.10 -11.51 11.16
N ALA A 162 -4.97 -12.59 10.41
CA ALA A 162 -3.72 -13.34 10.35
C ALA A 162 -3.53 -14.05 9.01
N TYR A 163 -2.26 -14.22 8.65
CA TYR A 163 -1.86 -15.22 7.65
C TYR A 163 -1.46 -16.51 8.34
N PHE A 164 -1.70 -17.62 7.69
CA PHE A 164 -1.28 -18.92 8.15
C PHE A 164 -0.94 -19.85 6.99
N PHE A 165 -0.14 -20.85 7.27
CA PHE A 165 0.21 -21.90 6.32
C PHE A 165 -0.64 -23.13 6.55
N CYS A 166 -1.16 -23.69 5.46
CA CYS A 166 -1.86 -24.98 5.45
C CYS A 166 -1.61 -25.62 4.08
N THR A 167 -0.68 -26.56 4.03
CA THR A 167 -0.24 -27.18 2.77
C THR A 167 -0.92 -28.51 2.50
N ASP A 168 -1.52 -29.13 3.52
CA ASP A 168 -2.14 -30.46 3.47
C ASP A 168 -3.67 -30.45 3.73
N GLY A 169 -4.24 -29.27 4.00
CA GLY A 169 -5.64 -29.09 4.32
C GLY A 169 -6.04 -29.50 5.74
N ILE A 170 -5.07 -29.81 6.62
CA ILE A 170 -5.29 -30.32 7.97
C ILE A 170 -4.48 -29.53 8.98
N ASN A 171 -3.17 -29.48 8.79
CA ASN A 171 -2.25 -28.83 9.74
C ASN A 171 -2.10 -27.34 9.45
N ILE A 172 -2.28 -26.52 10.49
CA ILE A 172 -2.18 -25.07 10.40
C ILE A 172 -0.93 -24.61 11.17
N THR A 173 -0.12 -23.77 10.53
CA THR A 173 1.01 -23.09 11.16
C THR A 173 0.86 -21.60 10.98
N ILE A 174 0.84 -20.85 12.07
CA ILE A 174 0.82 -19.40 12.06
C ILE A 174 2.27 -18.91 12.21
N PRO A 175 2.89 -18.36 11.14
CA PRO A 175 4.22 -17.80 11.24
C PRO A 175 4.21 -16.57 12.16
N GLU A 176 5.39 -16.24 12.72
CA GLU A 176 5.50 -15.03 13.52
C GLU A 176 5.08 -13.80 12.70
N GLN A 177 4.11 -13.09 13.20
CA GLN A 177 3.58 -11.87 12.59
C GLN A 177 3.00 -10.92 13.63
N SER A 178 2.94 -9.64 13.28
CA SER A 178 2.26 -8.63 14.09
C SER A 178 0.78 -8.63 13.80
N SER A 179 -0.04 -8.50 14.83
CA SER A 179 -1.49 -8.35 14.74
C SER A 179 -1.98 -7.19 15.60
N ALA A 180 -3.27 -6.89 15.53
CA ALA A 180 -3.90 -5.92 16.44
C ALA A 180 -3.81 -6.32 17.92
N ALA A 181 -3.61 -7.63 18.22
CA ALA A 181 -3.45 -8.15 19.58
C ALA A 181 -1.96 -8.29 19.98
N GLY A 182 -1.01 -7.88 19.14
CA GLY A 182 0.43 -8.04 19.36
C GLY A 182 1.04 -9.08 18.44
N ARG A 183 2.24 -9.59 18.81
CA ARG A 183 2.91 -10.66 18.07
C ARG A 183 2.19 -11.99 18.27
N MET A 184 2.03 -12.75 17.21
CA MET A 184 1.38 -14.06 17.23
C MET A 184 2.19 -15.06 16.42
N ASN A 185 2.19 -16.30 16.89
CA ASN A 185 2.67 -17.50 16.20
C ASN A 185 1.97 -18.71 16.79
N GLY A 186 1.99 -19.84 16.11
CA GLY A 186 1.39 -21.06 16.61
C GLY A 186 1.28 -22.16 15.56
N SER A 187 0.95 -23.36 16.05
CA SER A 187 0.64 -24.53 15.23
C SER A 187 -0.48 -25.34 15.85
N GLY A 188 -1.31 -25.99 15.02
CA GLY A 188 -2.38 -26.87 15.44
C GLY A 188 -2.70 -27.90 14.36
#